data_60286ea5c52ce0c561602e5a206ade28
#
_entry.id   60286ea5c52ce0c561602e5a206ade28
#
_cell.length_a   1.000
_cell.length_b   1.000
_cell.length_c   1.000
_cell.angle_alpha   90.00
_cell.angle_beta   90.00
_cell.angle_gamma   90.00
#
_symmetry.space_group_name_H-M   'P 1'
#
loop_
_entity.id
_entity.type
_entity.pdbx_description
1 polymer ?
#
loop_
_entity_poly.entity_id
_entity_poly.type
_entity_poly.pdbx_seq_one_letter_code
_entity_poly.pdbx_strand_id
1 'polypeptide(L)'
;MNIIKGGLLCSGMYDLKPARLSARSSYVKFTDSMEDALSTQRHLEFLNTPIIVAHGSLETPDFQRQSRDFAKAVKDMGKPVDYVVGQNYNHFEMPETIANPYGILGKLVLKQMKLTWYVL
;
A
#
# COMPACT_ATOMS: atom_id res chain seq x y z
N MET A 1 21.23 11.13 1.22
CA MET A 1 21.40 9.65 1.36
C MET A 1 20.03 9.00 1.39
N ASN A 2 19.75 8.06 0.50
CA ASN A 2 18.48 7.35 0.49
C ASN A 2 18.59 6.11 1.40
N ILE A 3 18.02 6.21 2.60
CA ILE A 3 18.06 5.16 3.62
C ILE A 3 17.04 4.06 3.32
N ILE A 4 15.85 4.43 2.84
CA ILE A 4 14.78 3.49 2.53
C ILE A 4 15.06 2.86 1.17
N LYS A 5 15.22 1.55 1.13
CA LYS A 5 15.58 0.79 -0.09
C LYS A 5 14.39 0.12 -0.78
N GLY A 6 13.29 -0.04 -0.07
CA GLY A 6 12.06 -0.62 -0.59
C GLY A 6 10.90 -0.38 0.37
N GLY A 7 9.68 -0.54 -0.10
CA GLY A 7 8.49 -0.41 0.72
C GLY A 7 7.44 -1.44 0.35
N LEU A 8 6.74 -1.95 1.37
CA LEU A 8 5.52 -2.74 1.20
C LEU A 8 4.36 -1.94 1.78
N LEU A 9 3.39 -1.64 0.95
CA LEU A 9 2.20 -0.87 1.30
C LEU A 9 0.99 -1.78 1.18
N CYS A 10 0.45 -2.20 2.32
CA CYS A 10 -0.67 -3.14 2.38
C CYS A 10 -1.93 -2.40 2.80
N SER A 11 -2.93 -2.38 1.93
CA SER A 11 -4.28 -1.86 2.19
C SER A 11 -4.30 -0.43 2.76
N GLY A 12 -3.50 0.45 2.16
CA GLY A 12 -3.38 1.84 2.58
C GLY A 12 -4.54 2.73 2.16
N MET A 13 -4.67 3.85 2.85
CA MET A 13 -5.50 4.98 2.43
C MET A 13 -4.58 6.06 1.85
N TYR A 14 -4.51 6.14 0.55
CA TYR A 14 -3.56 7.01 -0.16
C TYR A 14 -4.14 8.38 -0.49
N ASP A 15 -5.47 8.47 -0.55
CA ASP A 15 -6.24 9.71 -0.61
C ASP A 15 -7.18 9.73 0.61
N LEU A 16 -7.04 10.73 1.46
CA LEU A 16 -7.82 10.83 2.70
C LEU A 16 -9.21 11.43 2.50
N LYS A 17 -9.54 11.94 1.32
CA LYS A 17 -10.87 12.54 1.10
C LYS A 17 -12.02 11.56 1.38
N PRO A 18 -12.01 10.30 0.91
CA PRO A 18 -13.04 9.35 1.27
C PRO A 18 -13.14 9.08 2.78
N ALA A 19 -12.00 9.00 3.46
CA ALA A 19 -11.98 8.82 4.92
C ALA A 19 -12.57 10.03 5.64
N ARG A 20 -12.28 11.25 5.18
CA ARG A 20 -12.83 12.50 5.69
C ARG A 20 -14.35 12.56 5.53
N LEU A 21 -14.87 12.04 4.42
CA LEU A 21 -16.30 12.01 4.14
C LEU A 21 -17.03 10.83 4.81
N SER A 22 -16.31 9.96 5.49
CA SER A 22 -16.86 8.78 6.17
C SER A 22 -17.26 9.08 7.63
N ALA A 23 -17.80 8.05 8.29
CA ALA A 23 -18.09 8.10 9.72
C ALA A 23 -16.88 8.40 10.62
N ARG A 24 -15.65 8.27 10.11
CA ARG A 24 -14.42 8.62 10.83
C ARG A 24 -14.38 10.08 11.24
N SER A 25 -15.02 10.97 10.48
CA SER A 25 -15.11 12.41 10.83
C SER A 25 -15.88 12.68 12.11
N SER A 26 -16.60 11.70 12.65
CA SER A 26 -17.26 11.83 13.94
C SER A 26 -16.28 11.83 15.12
N TYR A 27 -15.08 11.26 14.96
CA TYR A 27 -14.06 11.17 16.01
C TYR A 27 -12.67 11.66 15.58
N VAL A 28 -12.43 11.88 14.28
CA VAL A 28 -11.20 12.47 13.76
C VAL A 28 -11.55 13.79 13.07
N LYS A 29 -10.95 14.88 13.52
CA LYS A 29 -11.15 16.19 12.90
C LYS A 29 -10.17 16.37 11.75
N PHE A 30 -10.61 16.04 10.54
CA PHE A 30 -9.85 16.30 9.32
C PHE A 30 -9.97 17.79 8.95
N THR A 31 -8.83 18.40 8.66
CA THR A 31 -8.76 19.74 8.06
C THR A 31 -8.35 19.62 6.58
N ASP A 32 -8.54 20.68 5.81
CA ASP A 32 -8.09 20.72 4.41
C ASP A 32 -6.58 20.50 4.30
N SER A 33 -5.81 21.12 5.21
CA SER A 33 -4.35 20.97 5.22
C SER A 33 -3.91 19.53 5.58
N MET A 34 -4.61 18.87 6.50
CA MET A 34 -4.33 17.45 6.84
C MET A 34 -4.65 16.53 5.68
N GLU A 35 -5.81 16.71 5.04
CA GLU A 35 -6.17 15.93 3.87
C GLU A 35 -5.11 16.04 2.78
N ASP A 36 -4.67 17.27 2.48
CA ASP A 36 -3.66 17.49 1.45
C ASP A 36 -2.29 16.95 1.84
N ALA A 37 -1.81 17.28 3.02
CA ALA A 37 -0.46 16.89 3.46
C ALA A 37 -0.30 15.37 3.64
N LEU A 38 -1.35 14.66 4.04
CA LEU A 38 -1.31 13.24 4.37
C LEU A 38 -1.86 12.33 3.27
N SER A 39 -2.40 12.89 2.20
CA SER A 39 -2.82 12.10 1.02
C SER A 39 -1.61 11.85 0.13
N THR A 40 -0.94 10.71 0.34
CA THR A 40 0.29 10.35 -0.36
C THR A 40 0.13 10.31 -1.88
N GLN A 41 -1.08 10.06 -2.37
CA GLN A 41 -1.38 10.09 -3.81
C GLN A 41 -1.16 11.48 -4.43
N ARG A 42 -1.15 12.52 -3.63
CA ARG A 42 -0.93 13.91 -4.08
C ARG A 42 0.55 14.32 -4.05
N HIS A 43 1.45 13.43 -3.61
CA HIS A 43 2.86 13.72 -3.37
C HIS A 43 3.78 12.66 -3.98
N LEU A 44 3.39 12.08 -5.11
CA LEU A 44 4.13 10.99 -5.77
C LEU A 44 5.52 11.42 -6.26
N GLU A 45 5.74 12.70 -6.46
CA GLU A 45 7.04 13.26 -6.85
C GLU A 45 8.14 12.98 -5.82
N PHE A 46 7.77 12.83 -4.55
CA PHE A 46 8.73 12.52 -3.47
C PHE A 46 9.02 11.03 -3.32
N LEU A 47 8.32 10.18 -4.02
CA LEU A 47 8.55 8.73 -3.97
C LEU A 47 9.79 8.37 -4.79
N ASN A 48 10.85 7.91 -4.11
CA ASN A 48 12.14 7.60 -4.72
C ASN A 48 12.59 6.15 -4.47
N THR A 49 11.67 5.27 -4.12
CA THR A 49 11.99 3.90 -3.70
C THR A 49 11.05 2.92 -4.38
N PRO A 50 11.52 1.73 -4.79
CA PRO A 50 10.64 0.69 -5.30
C PRO A 50 9.63 0.26 -4.25
N ILE A 51 8.36 0.13 -4.64
CA ILE A 51 7.30 -0.25 -3.73
C ILE A 51 6.50 -1.44 -4.25
N ILE A 52 5.92 -2.16 -3.29
CA ILE A 52 4.90 -3.18 -3.53
C ILE A 52 3.60 -2.62 -2.94
N VAL A 53 2.55 -2.54 -3.75
CA VAL A 53 1.21 -2.13 -3.31
C VAL A 53 0.31 -3.36 -3.33
N ALA A 54 -0.28 -3.69 -2.20
CA ALA A 54 -1.06 -4.91 -2.04
C ALA A 54 -2.39 -4.67 -1.34
N HIS A 55 -3.39 -5.49 -1.67
CA HIS A 55 -4.64 -5.60 -0.93
C HIS A 55 -5.24 -6.99 -1.10
N GLY A 56 -6.21 -7.33 -0.25
CA GLY A 56 -6.99 -8.56 -0.38
C GLY A 56 -8.22 -8.39 -1.25
N SER A 57 -8.64 -9.44 -1.94
CA SER A 57 -9.83 -9.39 -2.81
C SER A 57 -11.15 -9.34 -2.03
N LEU A 58 -11.13 -9.66 -0.74
CA LEU A 58 -12.31 -9.59 0.13
C LEU A 58 -12.36 -8.30 0.97
N GLU A 59 -11.50 -7.34 0.69
CA GLU A 59 -11.58 -6.04 1.35
C GLU A 59 -12.71 -5.19 0.79
N THR A 60 -13.07 -4.12 1.49
CA THR A 60 -14.10 -3.21 1.00
C THR A 60 -13.71 -2.60 -0.35
N PRO A 61 -14.69 -2.25 -1.18
CA PRO A 61 -14.41 -1.68 -2.50
C PRO A 61 -13.49 -0.46 -2.47
N ASP A 62 -13.58 0.37 -1.45
CA ASP A 62 -12.75 1.58 -1.36
C ASP A 62 -11.27 1.25 -1.10
N PHE A 63 -10.97 0.32 -0.19
CA PHE A 63 -9.58 -0.13 0.02
C PHE A 63 -8.98 -0.73 -1.25
N GLN A 64 -9.76 -1.56 -1.97
CA GLN A 64 -9.30 -2.13 -3.23
C GLN A 64 -9.05 -1.05 -4.27
N ARG A 65 -9.98 -0.10 -4.42
CA ARG A 65 -9.88 1.02 -5.35
C ARG A 65 -8.65 1.89 -5.03
N GLN A 66 -8.46 2.25 -3.79
CA GLN A 66 -7.34 3.09 -3.36
C GLN A 66 -5.98 2.47 -3.69
N SER A 67 -5.82 1.18 -3.40
CA SER A 67 -4.58 0.46 -3.73
C SER A 67 -4.35 0.39 -5.24
N ARG A 68 -5.38 0.05 -6.01
CA ARG A 68 -5.30 -0.04 -7.47
C ARG A 68 -4.95 1.31 -8.09
N ASP A 69 -5.65 2.36 -7.68
CA ASP A 69 -5.46 3.70 -8.25
C ASP A 69 -4.10 4.28 -7.89
N PHE A 70 -3.63 4.03 -6.66
CA PHE A 70 -2.30 4.45 -6.24
C PHE A 70 -1.20 3.75 -7.03
N ALA A 71 -1.28 2.42 -7.16
CA ALA A 71 -0.31 1.65 -7.94
C ALA A 71 -0.27 2.11 -9.40
N LYS A 72 -1.43 2.38 -9.98
CA LYS A 72 -1.53 2.90 -11.35
C LYS A 72 -0.87 4.27 -11.47
N ALA A 73 -1.15 5.18 -10.55
CA ALA A 73 -0.58 6.53 -10.57
C ALA A 73 0.96 6.50 -10.46
N VAL A 74 1.50 5.64 -9.59
CA VAL A 74 2.95 5.44 -9.45
C VAL A 74 3.56 4.90 -10.75
N LYS A 75 2.91 3.92 -11.37
CA LYS A 75 3.34 3.35 -12.65
C LYS A 75 3.31 4.38 -13.78
N ASP A 76 2.26 5.19 -13.84
CA ASP A 76 2.10 6.23 -14.86
C ASP A 76 3.19 7.32 -14.75
N MET A 77 3.77 7.51 -13.58
CA MET A 77 4.93 8.38 -13.37
C MET A 77 6.28 7.72 -13.72
N GLY A 78 6.25 6.51 -14.22
CA GLY A 78 7.47 5.77 -14.58
C GLY A 78 8.26 5.26 -13.38
N LYS A 79 7.64 5.19 -12.19
CA LYS A 79 8.31 4.73 -10.97
C LYS A 79 8.08 3.23 -10.75
N PRO A 80 9.06 2.50 -10.20
CA PRO A 80 8.94 1.05 -10.01
C PRO A 80 7.90 0.71 -8.95
N VAL A 81 6.90 -0.08 -9.35
CA VAL A 81 5.82 -0.54 -8.48
C VAL A 81 5.37 -1.94 -8.91
N ASP A 82 5.16 -2.81 -7.93
CA ASP A 82 4.46 -4.08 -8.11
C ASP A 82 3.08 -3.97 -7.45
N TYR A 83 2.04 -4.39 -8.17
CA TYR A 83 0.68 -4.41 -7.66
C TYR A 83 0.22 -5.85 -7.46
N VAL A 84 -0.19 -6.18 -6.23
CA VAL A 84 -0.49 -7.55 -5.80
C VAL A 84 -1.87 -7.63 -5.17
N VAL A 85 -2.70 -8.56 -5.66
CA VAL A 85 -4.01 -8.85 -5.07
C VAL A 85 -3.95 -10.22 -4.41
N GLY A 86 -4.21 -10.26 -3.10
CA GLY A 86 -4.37 -11.51 -2.36
C GLY A 86 -5.77 -12.08 -2.56
N GLN A 87 -5.89 -13.11 -3.39
CA GLN A 87 -7.19 -13.74 -3.64
C GLN A 87 -7.73 -14.43 -2.40
N ASN A 88 -8.99 -14.13 -2.06
CA ASN A 88 -9.71 -14.67 -0.91
C ASN A 88 -9.15 -14.24 0.47
N TYR A 89 -8.34 -13.19 0.53
CA TYR A 89 -7.90 -12.58 1.79
C TYR A 89 -8.69 -11.32 2.10
N ASN A 90 -9.05 -11.15 3.37
CA ASN A 90 -9.65 -9.92 3.87
C ASN A 90 -8.57 -8.95 4.37
N HIS A 91 -9.01 -7.78 4.88
CA HIS A 91 -8.13 -6.71 5.33
C HIS A 91 -7.15 -7.15 6.44
N PHE A 92 -7.60 -8.00 7.36
CA PHE A 92 -6.80 -8.46 8.49
C PHE A 92 -5.90 -9.65 8.14
N GLU A 93 -6.32 -10.48 7.21
CA GLU A 93 -5.56 -11.64 6.77
C GLU A 93 -4.37 -11.27 5.89
N MET A 94 -4.50 -10.23 5.07
CA MET A 94 -3.41 -9.80 4.18
C MET A 94 -2.11 -9.51 4.94
N PRO A 95 -2.08 -8.69 6.01
CA PRO A 95 -0.85 -8.44 6.76
C PRO A 95 -0.25 -9.71 7.39
N GLU A 96 -1.07 -10.68 7.77
CA GLU A 96 -0.59 -11.93 8.36
C GLU A 96 0.31 -12.71 7.41
N THR A 97 0.11 -12.58 6.10
CA THR A 97 0.94 -13.27 5.11
C THR A 97 2.38 -12.77 5.09
N ILE A 98 2.69 -11.63 5.70
CA ILE A 98 4.05 -11.09 5.81
C ILE A 98 4.89 -11.96 6.76
N ALA A 99 4.27 -12.49 7.81
CA ALA A 99 4.97 -13.30 8.82
C ALA A 99 5.38 -14.70 8.34
N ASN A 100 4.93 -15.12 7.18
CA ASN A 100 5.21 -16.42 6.60
C ASN A 100 6.13 -16.25 5.37
N PRO A 101 7.35 -16.84 5.35
CA PRO A 101 8.25 -16.75 4.20
C PRO A 101 7.68 -17.35 2.93
N TYR A 102 6.69 -18.22 3.02
CA TYR A 102 5.95 -18.80 1.89
C TYR A 102 4.63 -18.06 1.61
N GLY A 103 4.25 -17.11 2.45
CA GLY A 103 3.06 -16.30 2.29
C GLY A 103 3.16 -15.38 1.09
N ILE A 104 2.01 -14.91 0.59
CA ILE A 104 1.96 -14.08 -0.62
C ILE A 104 2.79 -12.79 -0.48
N LEU A 105 2.74 -12.11 0.67
CA LEU A 105 3.53 -10.92 0.92
C LEU A 105 4.91 -11.23 1.49
N GLY A 106 5.04 -12.28 2.32
CA GLY A 106 6.32 -12.67 2.89
C GLY A 106 7.37 -12.99 1.84
N LYS A 107 7.00 -13.74 0.79
CA LYS A 107 7.87 -14.02 -0.35
C LYS A 107 8.36 -12.74 -1.02
N LEU A 108 7.45 -11.81 -1.25
CA LEU A 108 7.75 -10.56 -1.96
C LEU A 108 8.68 -9.66 -1.15
N VAL A 109 8.46 -9.60 0.17
CA VAL A 109 9.33 -8.84 1.06
C VAL A 109 10.74 -9.44 1.07
N LEU A 110 10.87 -10.75 1.19
CA LEU A 110 12.17 -11.42 1.15
C LEU A 110 12.89 -11.18 -0.17
N LYS A 111 12.15 -11.23 -1.28
CA LYS A 111 12.70 -10.92 -2.59
C LYS A 111 13.18 -9.46 -2.68
N GLN A 112 12.38 -8.52 -2.17
CA GLN A 112 12.76 -7.11 -2.13
C GLN A 112 14.01 -6.87 -1.28
N MET A 113 14.14 -7.61 -0.18
CA MET A 113 15.33 -7.60 0.68
C MET A 113 16.51 -8.40 0.11
N LYS A 114 16.34 -9.06 -1.05
CA LYS A 114 17.35 -9.93 -1.68
C LYS A 114 17.73 -11.15 -0.83
N LEU A 115 16.75 -11.70 -0.11
CA LEU A 115 16.91 -12.86 0.78
C LEU A 115 16.19 -14.11 0.28
N THR A 116 15.84 -14.18 -1.00
CA THR A 116 15.05 -15.28 -1.58
C THR A 116 15.72 -16.64 -1.54
N TRP A 117 17.05 -16.69 -1.53
CA TRP A 117 17.80 -17.93 -1.47
C TRP A 117 17.68 -18.68 -0.14
N TYR A 118 17.18 -18.03 0.90
CA TYR A 118 16.88 -18.69 2.17
C TYR A 118 15.53 -19.42 2.18
N VAL A 119 14.73 -19.27 1.14
CA VAL A 119 13.34 -19.77 1.09
C VAL A 119 13.21 -20.99 0.18
N LEU A 120 14.32 -21.46 -0.33
CA LEU A 120 14.38 -22.69 -1.10
C LEU A 120 14.31 -23.89 -0.17
#